data_75cd0d5b5705dbd253ceb02b00ba429d
#
_entry.id   75cd0d5b5705dbd253ceb02b00ba429d
#
_cell.length_a   1.000
_cell.length_b   1.000
_cell.length_c   1.000
_cell.angle_alpha   90.00
_cell.angle_beta   90.00
_cell.angle_gamma   90.00
#
_symmetry.space_group_name_H-M   'P 1'
#
loop_
_entity.id
_entity.type
_entity.pdbx_description
1 polymer ?
#
loop_
_entity_poly.entity_id
_entity_poly.type
_entity_poly.pdbx_seq_one_letter_code
_entity_poly.pdbx_strand_id
1 'polypeptide(L)'
;MLAVGLTGGIGSGKSAVAGLLVARGAVLIDADQVAREVVAPGGPAYQPLIDRFGPGIVSADGTIDRQALAKVAFADEETRQELNAITHPAIGIAMIQARDALENTDDIVVLAIPLLTAAHRETVKLHKVVVVDTPVDVALARLLSQRGFDRGDAEARIRSQISRQERVKEADYVLDNSGDRAALEREVAELWDWLVAARDEHRAHA
;
A
#
# COMPACT_ATOMS: atom_id res chain seq x y z
N MET A 1 16.00 -12.19 -3.90
CA MET A 1 14.63 -11.74 -4.28
C MET A 1 14.67 -10.38 -5.00
N LEU A 2 13.65 -10.05 -5.80
CA LEU A 2 13.43 -8.72 -6.36
C LEU A 2 12.33 -8.01 -5.55
N ALA A 3 12.66 -6.91 -4.84
CA ALA A 3 11.70 -6.11 -4.09
C ALA A 3 11.07 -5.03 -5.00
N VAL A 4 9.74 -5.06 -5.13
CA VAL A 4 8.97 -4.21 -6.03
C VAL A 4 7.93 -3.43 -5.26
N GLY A 5 8.01 -2.11 -5.27
CA GLY A 5 6.96 -1.23 -4.74
C GLY A 5 5.80 -1.14 -5.71
N LEU A 6 4.59 -1.46 -5.27
CA LEU A 6 3.36 -1.29 -6.04
C LEU A 6 2.51 -0.18 -5.43
N THR A 7 2.28 0.88 -6.18
CA THR A 7 1.47 2.02 -5.73
C THR A 7 0.45 2.43 -6.80
N GLY A 8 -0.44 3.35 -6.42
CA GLY A 8 -1.47 3.87 -7.31
C GLY A 8 -2.47 4.72 -6.53
N GLY A 9 -3.16 5.62 -7.22
CA GLY A 9 -4.18 6.47 -6.61
C GLY A 9 -5.41 5.69 -6.11
N ILE A 10 -6.20 6.34 -5.29
CA ILE A 10 -7.50 5.77 -4.88
C ILE A 10 -8.35 5.46 -6.12
N GLY A 11 -8.94 4.27 -6.17
CA GLY A 11 -9.72 3.83 -7.35
C GLY A 11 -8.88 3.36 -8.54
N SER A 12 -7.53 3.36 -8.46
CA SER A 12 -6.67 2.90 -9.56
C SER A 12 -6.73 1.40 -9.84
N GLY A 13 -7.22 0.59 -8.91
CA GLY A 13 -7.23 -0.87 -9.06
C GLY A 13 -5.95 -1.58 -8.59
N LYS A 14 -5.11 -0.91 -7.78
CA LYS A 14 -3.88 -1.48 -7.19
C LYS A 14 -4.08 -2.89 -6.62
N SER A 15 -5.16 -3.13 -5.87
CA SER A 15 -5.44 -4.45 -5.27
C SER A 15 -5.76 -5.53 -6.31
N ALA A 16 -6.38 -5.16 -7.44
CA ALA A 16 -6.63 -6.09 -8.55
C ALA A 16 -5.30 -6.49 -9.23
N VAL A 17 -4.41 -5.52 -9.46
CA VAL A 17 -3.06 -5.78 -9.98
C VAL A 17 -2.28 -6.68 -9.03
N ALA A 18 -2.27 -6.35 -7.72
CA ALA A 18 -1.61 -7.17 -6.70
C ALA A 18 -2.10 -8.62 -6.72
N GLY A 19 -3.42 -8.84 -6.75
CA GLY A 19 -4.01 -10.18 -6.84
C GLY A 19 -3.60 -10.94 -8.11
N LEU A 20 -3.53 -10.26 -9.25
CA LEU A 20 -3.08 -10.87 -10.51
C LEU A 20 -1.57 -11.20 -10.50
N LEU A 21 -0.74 -10.42 -9.82
CA LEU A 21 0.68 -10.71 -9.62
C LEU A 21 0.87 -11.92 -8.68
N VAL A 22 0.11 -11.99 -7.59
CA VAL A 22 0.11 -13.17 -6.69
C VAL A 22 -0.29 -14.44 -7.43
N ALA A 23 -1.31 -14.37 -8.28
CA ALA A 23 -1.73 -15.51 -9.12
C ALA A 23 -0.64 -15.98 -10.09
N ARG A 24 0.38 -15.17 -10.37
CA ARG A 24 1.57 -15.49 -11.18
C ARG A 24 2.76 -15.95 -10.36
N GLY A 25 2.65 -15.94 -9.04
CA GLY A 25 3.71 -16.41 -8.13
C GLY A 25 4.46 -15.30 -7.38
N ALA A 26 4.01 -14.04 -7.43
CA ALA A 26 4.57 -13.00 -6.58
C ALA A 26 4.19 -13.22 -5.10
N VAL A 27 5.12 -12.90 -4.20
CA VAL A 27 4.84 -12.78 -2.77
C VAL A 27 4.36 -11.36 -2.48
N LEU A 28 3.21 -11.21 -1.83
CA LEU A 28 2.62 -9.91 -1.52
C LEU A 28 2.85 -9.53 -0.06
N ILE A 29 3.38 -8.34 0.18
CA ILE A 29 3.40 -7.65 1.47
C ILE A 29 2.50 -6.42 1.33
N ASP A 30 1.30 -6.47 1.94
CA ASP A 30 0.33 -5.38 1.85
C ASP A 30 0.44 -4.48 3.09
N ALA A 31 0.80 -3.19 2.87
CA ALA A 31 0.94 -2.21 3.94
C ALA A 31 -0.37 -2.01 4.74
N ASP A 32 -1.54 -2.16 4.11
CA ASP A 32 -2.82 -2.06 4.81
C ASP A 32 -3.06 -3.28 5.72
N GLN A 33 -2.57 -4.46 5.35
CA GLN A 33 -2.60 -5.65 6.20
C GLN A 33 -1.60 -5.51 7.34
N VAL A 34 -0.36 -5.14 7.06
CA VAL A 34 0.68 -4.90 8.09
C VAL A 34 0.21 -3.85 9.10
N ALA A 35 -0.43 -2.77 8.63
CA ALA A 35 -1.01 -1.75 9.53
C ALA A 35 -2.09 -2.30 10.48
N ARG A 36 -2.78 -3.38 10.10
CA ARG A 36 -3.72 -4.07 10.98
C ARG A 36 -3.01 -4.95 12.00
N GLU A 37 -1.99 -5.63 11.58
CA GLU A 37 -1.22 -6.57 12.40
C GLU A 37 -0.43 -5.85 13.49
N VAL A 38 0.20 -4.72 13.20
CA VAL A 38 0.98 -3.97 14.19
C VAL A 38 0.13 -3.37 15.32
N VAL A 39 -1.17 -3.15 15.10
CA VAL A 39 -2.12 -2.66 16.11
C VAL A 39 -3.00 -3.77 16.70
N ALA A 40 -2.82 -5.03 16.29
CA ALA A 40 -3.53 -6.16 16.89
C ALA A 40 -3.00 -6.46 18.31
N PRO A 41 -3.74 -7.17 19.16
CA PRO A 41 -3.26 -7.59 20.47
C PRO A 41 -1.91 -8.31 20.38
N GLY A 42 -0.90 -7.80 21.10
CA GLY A 42 0.49 -8.27 21.02
C GLY A 42 1.33 -7.67 19.89
N GLY A 43 0.74 -6.87 19.01
CA GLY A 43 1.47 -6.11 17.99
C GLY A 43 2.27 -4.94 18.58
N PRO A 44 3.34 -4.48 17.89
CA PRO A 44 4.27 -3.50 18.44
C PRO A 44 3.66 -2.11 18.70
N ALA A 45 2.58 -1.74 18.01
CA ALA A 45 1.88 -0.48 18.23
C ALA A 45 0.67 -0.59 19.19
N TYR A 46 0.25 -1.82 19.57
CA TYR A 46 -0.95 -2.03 20.36
C TYR A 46 -0.89 -1.33 21.71
N GLN A 47 0.09 -1.67 22.54
CA GLN A 47 0.22 -1.08 23.88
C GLN A 47 0.53 0.43 23.83
N PRO A 48 1.46 0.93 22.98
CA PRO A 48 1.69 2.36 22.83
C PRO A 48 0.45 3.18 22.47
N LEU A 49 -0.46 2.63 21.66
CA LEU A 49 -1.74 3.29 21.36
C LEU A 49 -2.64 3.39 22.59
N ILE A 50 -2.74 2.33 23.40
CA ILE A 50 -3.53 2.34 24.64
C ILE A 50 -2.93 3.31 25.65
N ASP A 51 -1.62 3.33 25.80
CA ASP A 51 -0.92 4.23 26.71
C ASP A 51 -1.14 5.70 26.33
N ARG A 52 -1.20 6.01 25.02
CA ARG A 52 -1.41 7.37 24.56
C ARG A 52 -2.87 7.81 24.53
N PHE A 53 -3.78 6.96 24.02
CA PHE A 53 -5.18 7.33 23.76
C PHE A 53 -6.15 6.79 24.80
N GLY A 54 -5.65 6.01 25.77
CA GLY A 54 -6.42 5.44 26.85
C GLY A 54 -7.19 4.16 26.49
N PRO A 55 -7.74 3.47 27.51
CA PRO A 55 -8.43 2.19 27.31
C PRO A 55 -9.75 2.30 26.53
N GLY A 56 -10.27 3.50 26.35
CA GLY A 56 -11.51 3.75 25.58
C GLY A 56 -11.42 3.41 24.09
N ILE A 57 -10.20 3.16 23.57
CA ILE A 57 -9.98 2.70 22.19
C ILE A 57 -9.96 1.17 22.07
N VAL A 58 -10.21 0.41 23.14
CA VAL A 58 -10.19 -1.05 23.14
C VAL A 58 -11.62 -1.59 23.20
N SER A 59 -11.96 -2.47 22.28
CA SER A 59 -13.22 -3.20 22.25
C SER A 59 -13.30 -4.27 23.34
N ALA A 60 -14.47 -4.81 23.60
CA ALA A 60 -14.69 -5.84 24.63
C ALA A 60 -13.92 -7.16 24.37
N ASP A 61 -13.58 -7.42 23.10
CA ASP A 61 -12.78 -8.58 22.68
C ASP A 61 -11.25 -8.35 22.78
N GLY A 62 -10.83 -7.18 23.27
CA GLY A 62 -9.43 -6.80 23.43
C GLY A 62 -8.78 -6.23 22.17
N THR A 63 -9.47 -6.11 21.06
CA THR A 63 -8.92 -5.48 19.83
C THR A 63 -9.06 -3.95 19.86
N ILE A 64 -8.28 -3.25 19.05
CA ILE A 64 -8.45 -1.80 18.87
C ILE A 64 -9.77 -1.51 18.12
N ASP A 65 -10.67 -0.75 18.78
CA ASP A 65 -11.83 -0.16 18.14
C ASP A 65 -11.38 0.99 17.22
N ARG A 66 -11.39 0.71 15.92
CA ARG A 66 -10.94 1.68 14.91
C ARG A 66 -11.81 2.93 14.85
N GLN A 67 -13.09 2.82 15.16
CA GLN A 67 -13.99 3.99 15.17
C GLN A 67 -13.70 4.86 16.40
N ALA A 68 -13.53 4.25 17.57
CA ALA A 68 -13.15 4.96 18.76
C ALA A 68 -11.76 5.62 18.62
N LEU A 69 -10.76 4.87 18.12
CA LEU A 69 -9.43 5.42 17.85
C LEU A 69 -9.49 6.57 16.84
N ALA A 70 -10.21 6.41 15.74
CA ALA A 70 -10.34 7.46 14.73
C ALA A 70 -10.99 8.72 15.30
N LYS A 71 -12.03 8.58 16.13
CA LYS A 71 -12.72 9.71 16.78
C LYS A 71 -11.77 10.53 17.65
N VAL A 72 -10.87 9.88 18.39
CA VAL A 72 -9.90 10.55 19.27
C VAL A 72 -8.73 11.09 18.45
N ALA A 73 -8.12 10.27 17.59
CA ALA A 73 -6.89 10.60 16.87
C ALA A 73 -7.08 11.63 15.74
N PHE A 74 -8.31 11.81 15.24
CA PHE A 74 -8.62 12.83 14.22
C PHE A 74 -9.39 14.03 14.80
N ALA A 75 -9.43 14.19 16.13
CA ALA A 75 -10.04 15.36 16.77
C ALA A 75 -9.28 16.65 16.41
N ASP A 76 -7.97 16.59 16.29
CA ASP A 76 -7.09 17.67 15.89
C ASP A 76 -5.83 17.14 15.17
N GLU A 77 -5.02 18.07 14.65
CA GLU A 77 -3.80 17.74 13.91
C GLU A 77 -2.71 17.14 14.80
N GLU A 78 -2.61 17.58 16.06
CA GLU A 78 -1.59 17.10 17.01
C GLU A 78 -1.82 15.63 17.34
N THR A 79 -3.04 15.25 17.73
CA THR A 79 -3.40 13.86 18.02
C THR A 79 -3.26 12.94 16.79
N ARG A 80 -3.51 13.47 15.58
CA ARG A 80 -3.26 12.74 14.33
C ARG A 80 -1.77 12.49 14.10
N GLN A 81 -0.92 13.47 14.39
CA GLN A 81 0.54 13.30 14.28
C GLN A 81 1.07 12.28 15.29
N GLU A 82 0.55 12.25 16.50
CA GLU A 82 0.91 11.25 17.52
C GLU A 82 0.49 9.83 17.12
N LEU A 83 -0.72 9.66 16.58
CA LEU A 83 -1.12 8.36 16.00
C LEU A 83 -0.10 7.90 14.94
N ASN A 84 0.26 8.79 14.03
CA ASN A 84 1.22 8.49 12.98
C ASN A 84 2.63 8.20 13.54
N ALA A 85 3.07 8.94 14.56
CA ALA A 85 4.36 8.73 15.22
C ALA A 85 4.47 7.35 15.89
N ILE A 86 3.36 6.79 16.36
CA ILE A 86 3.31 5.43 16.92
C ILE A 86 3.22 4.37 15.82
N THR A 87 2.34 4.57 14.85
CA THR A 87 2.00 3.51 13.88
C THR A 87 2.97 3.43 12.71
N HIS A 88 3.43 4.55 12.14
CA HIS A 88 4.28 4.53 10.94
C HIS A 88 5.63 3.82 11.15
N PRO A 89 6.38 4.05 12.25
CA PRO A 89 7.62 3.30 12.49
C PRO A 89 7.35 1.79 12.66
N ALA A 90 6.28 1.41 13.36
CA ALA A 90 5.92 0.02 13.56
C ALA A 90 5.59 -0.69 12.23
N ILE A 91 4.82 -0.03 11.35
CA ILE A 91 4.50 -0.53 10.00
C ILE A 91 5.78 -0.65 9.17
N GLY A 92 6.63 0.39 9.16
CA GLY A 92 7.88 0.39 8.40
C GLY A 92 8.81 -0.76 8.80
N ILE A 93 9.01 -0.95 10.10
CA ILE A 93 9.84 -2.05 10.65
C ILE A 93 9.26 -3.41 10.25
N ALA A 94 7.94 -3.61 10.42
CA ALA A 94 7.30 -4.87 10.09
C ALA A 94 7.39 -5.20 8.58
N MET A 95 7.22 -4.21 7.72
CA MET A 95 7.39 -4.37 6.27
C MET A 95 8.83 -4.73 5.88
N ILE A 96 9.83 -4.09 6.52
CA ILE A 96 11.24 -4.40 6.30
C ILE A 96 11.54 -5.83 6.75
N GLN A 97 11.09 -6.22 7.93
CA GLN A 97 11.28 -7.58 8.45
C GLN A 97 10.64 -8.64 7.54
N ALA A 98 9.41 -8.40 7.08
CA ALA A 98 8.72 -9.30 6.16
C ALA A 98 9.46 -9.44 4.81
N ARG A 99 10.02 -8.34 4.28
CA ARG A 99 10.86 -8.35 3.09
C ARG A 99 12.18 -9.10 3.33
N ASP A 100 12.88 -8.79 4.43
CA ASP A 100 14.20 -9.36 4.75
C ASP A 100 14.13 -10.87 4.98
N ALA A 101 13.01 -11.38 5.50
CA ALA A 101 12.75 -12.81 5.61
C ALA A 101 12.78 -13.55 4.24
N LEU A 102 12.60 -12.80 3.15
CA LEU A 102 12.61 -13.32 1.77
C LEU A 102 13.91 -13.00 1.01
N GLU A 103 14.88 -12.34 1.64
CA GLU A 103 16.09 -11.82 0.97
C GLU A 103 16.85 -12.87 0.17
N ASN A 104 16.96 -14.07 0.71
CA ASN A 104 17.70 -15.19 0.11
C ASN A 104 16.84 -16.10 -0.79
N THR A 105 15.67 -15.63 -1.24
CA THR A 105 14.81 -16.34 -2.17
C THR A 105 14.98 -15.84 -3.61
N ASP A 106 14.39 -16.54 -4.57
CA ASP A 106 14.28 -16.11 -5.97
C ASP A 106 12.96 -15.40 -6.27
N ASP A 107 12.21 -15.01 -5.24
CA ASP A 107 10.88 -14.47 -5.38
C ASP A 107 10.88 -13.05 -5.94
N ILE A 108 9.78 -12.70 -6.62
CA ILE A 108 9.36 -11.33 -6.85
C ILE A 108 8.47 -10.94 -5.69
N VAL A 109 8.96 -10.03 -4.82
CA VAL A 109 8.26 -9.59 -3.61
C VAL A 109 7.64 -8.23 -3.88
N VAL A 110 6.30 -8.19 -3.91
CA VAL A 110 5.51 -6.99 -4.17
C VAL A 110 5.09 -6.35 -2.86
N LEU A 111 5.58 -5.14 -2.60
CA LEU A 111 5.19 -4.33 -1.45
C LEU A 111 4.12 -3.32 -1.90
N ALA A 112 2.85 -3.59 -1.57
CA ALA A 112 1.73 -2.73 -1.91
C ALA A 112 1.63 -1.56 -0.94
N ILE A 113 2.09 -0.38 -1.36
CA ILE A 113 2.16 0.85 -0.55
C ILE A 113 1.25 1.91 -1.14
N PRO A 114 0.19 2.37 -0.43
CA PRO A 114 -0.79 3.32 -0.98
C PRO A 114 -0.20 4.67 -1.36
N LEU A 115 0.72 5.20 -0.54
CA LEU A 115 1.36 6.51 -0.69
C LEU A 115 2.88 6.34 -0.76
N LEU A 116 3.35 5.69 -1.82
CA LEU A 116 4.78 5.48 -2.03
C LEU A 116 5.45 6.80 -2.44
N THR A 117 6.56 7.12 -1.78
CA THR A 117 7.43 8.27 -2.05
C THR A 117 8.87 7.81 -2.28
N ALA A 118 9.74 8.69 -2.78
CA ALA A 118 11.16 8.41 -2.91
C ALA A 118 11.80 7.92 -1.58
N ALA A 119 11.40 8.52 -0.45
CA ALA A 119 11.88 8.09 0.87
C ALA A 119 11.50 6.63 1.20
N HIS A 120 10.32 6.16 0.78
CA HIS A 120 9.95 4.76 0.95
C HIS A 120 10.84 3.84 0.11
N ARG A 121 11.19 4.25 -1.12
CA ARG A 121 12.09 3.47 -1.99
C ARG A 121 13.41 3.17 -1.30
N GLU A 122 14.01 4.16 -0.65
CA GLU A 122 15.27 4.00 0.09
C GLU A 122 15.08 3.19 1.38
N THR A 123 14.12 3.59 2.22
CA THR A 123 13.89 2.98 3.54
C THR A 123 13.56 1.49 3.43
N VAL A 124 12.69 1.12 2.49
CA VAL A 124 12.27 -0.26 2.27
C VAL A 124 13.17 -0.99 1.26
N LYS A 125 14.21 -0.32 0.72
CA LYS A 125 15.16 -0.84 -0.27
C LYS A 125 14.44 -1.50 -1.46
N LEU A 126 13.59 -0.73 -2.13
CA LEU A 126 12.88 -1.21 -3.33
C LEU A 126 13.81 -1.18 -4.55
N HIS A 127 13.89 -2.27 -5.27
CA HIS A 127 14.65 -2.35 -6.52
C HIS A 127 13.91 -1.73 -7.70
N LYS A 128 12.59 -1.89 -7.74
CA LYS A 128 11.70 -1.34 -8.77
C LYS A 128 10.45 -0.75 -8.15
N VAL A 129 9.86 0.22 -8.84
CA VAL A 129 8.57 0.85 -8.48
C VAL A 129 7.60 0.74 -9.65
N VAL A 130 6.45 0.16 -9.41
CA VAL A 130 5.33 0.03 -10.34
C VAL A 130 4.20 0.96 -9.90
N VAL A 131 3.76 1.82 -10.81
CA VAL A 131 2.62 2.69 -10.58
C VAL A 131 1.43 2.19 -11.38
N VAL A 132 0.35 1.84 -10.71
CA VAL A 132 -0.95 1.58 -11.34
C VAL A 132 -1.60 2.91 -11.64
N ASP A 133 -1.63 3.26 -12.91
CA ASP A 133 -2.14 4.53 -13.41
C ASP A 133 -3.55 4.39 -13.97
N THR A 134 -4.39 5.39 -13.68
CA THR A 134 -5.79 5.40 -14.11
C THR A 134 -6.25 6.87 -14.22
N PRO A 135 -6.92 7.25 -15.29
CA PRO A 135 -7.54 8.57 -15.43
C PRO A 135 -8.48 8.87 -14.26
N VAL A 136 -8.55 10.14 -13.86
CA VAL A 136 -9.31 10.57 -12.68
C VAL A 136 -10.80 10.28 -12.81
N ASP A 137 -11.37 10.46 -13.99
CA ASP A 137 -12.76 10.17 -14.29
C ASP A 137 -13.10 8.68 -14.15
N VAL A 138 -12.22 7.80 -14.62
CA VAL A 138 -12.34 6.35 -14.46
C VAL A 138 -12.22 5.93 -12.99
N ALA A 139 -11.25 6.49 -12.25
CA ALA A 139 -11.09 6.24 -10.83
C ALA A 139 -12.31 6.70 -10.04
N LEU A 140 -12.84 7.90 -10.32
CA LEU A 140 -14.07 8.42 -9.72
C LEU A 140 -15.27 7.51 -10.00
N ALA A 141 -15.47 7.10 -11.26
CA ALA A 141 -16.56 6.20 -11.62
C ALA A 141 -16.49 4.86 -10.84
N ARG A 142 -15.29 4.30 -10.66
CA ARG A 142 -15.09 3.07 -9.86
C ARG A 142 -15.39 3.28 -8.38
N LEU A 143 -15.01 4.41 -7.80
CA LEU A 143 -15.31 4.73 -6.40
C LEU A 143 -16.82 4.83 -6.16
N LEU A 144 -17.55 5.47 -7.06
CA LEU A 144 -19.01 5.62 -6.96
C LEU A 144 -19.72 4.27 -7.14
N SER A 145 -19.37 3.51 -8.20
CA SER A 145 -20.11 2.30 -8.58
C SER A 145 -19.75 1.06 -7.77
N GLN A 146 -18.48 0.91 -7.36
CA GLN A 146 -17.97 -0.31 -6.75
C GLN A 146 -17.74 -0.20 -5.25
N ARG A 147 -17.53 1.01 -4.72
CA ARG A 147 -17.22 1.23 -3.30
C ARG A 147 -18.28 2.03 -2.55
N GLY A 148 -19.34 2.48 -3.21
CA GLY A 148 -20.47 3.18 -2.60
C GLY A 148 -20.13 4.54 -2.00
N PHE A 149 -19.04 5.18 -2.46
CA PHE A 149 -18.73 6.56 -2.06
C PHE A 149 -19.75 7.50 -2.64
N ASP A 150 -20.13 8.56 -1.89
CA ASP A 150 -20.74 9.71 -2.53
C ASP A 150 -19.72 10.49 -3.36
N ARG A 151 -20.21 11.30 -4.31
CA ARG A 151 -19.34 12.02 -5.25
C ARG A 151 -18.40 13.01 -4.54
N GLY A 152 -18.93 13.76 -3.54
CA GLY A 152 -18.16 14.78 -2.82
C GLY A 152 -16.98 14.16 -2.06
N ASP A 153 -17.22 13.05 -1.35
CA ASP A 153 -16.20 12.30 -0.62
C ASP A 153 -15.16 11.69 -1.57
N ALA A 154 -15.60 11.09 -2.68
CA ALA A 154 -14.70 10.51 -3.67
C ALA A 154 -13.75 11.56 -4.27
N GLU A 155 -14.29 12.70 -4.70
CA GLU A 155 -13.51 13.82 -5.24
C GLU A 155 -12.57 14.43 -4.21
N ALA A 156 -13.00 14.59 -2.94
CA ALA A 156 -12.17 15.11 -1.87
C ALA A 156 -10.95 14.20 -1.62
N ARG A 157 -11.16 12.86 -1.60
CA ARG A 157 -10.10 11.87 -1.43
C ARG A 157 -9.12 11.84 -2.62
N ILE A 158 -9.61 11.99 -3.85
CA ILE A 158 -8.76 12.11 -5.03
C ILE A 158 -7.91 13.37 -4.94
N ARG A 159 -8.50 14.53 -4.58
CA ARG A 159 -7.77 15.80 -4.46
C ARG A 159 -6.75 15.83 -3.32
N SER A 160 -6.94 15.05 -2.26
CA SER A 160 -6.00 14.99 -1.12
C SER A 160 -4.73 14.20 -1.40
N GLN A 161 -4.69 13.44 -2.50
CA GLN A 161 -3.51 12.68 -2.90
C GLN A 161 -2.56 13.51 -3.77
N ILE A 162 -1.29 13.09 -3.84
CA ILE A 162 -0.34 13.64 -4.82
C ILE A 162 -0.90 13.48 -6.23
N SER A 163 -0.56 14.40 -7.11
CA SER A 163 -1.05 14.38 -8.49
C SER A 163 -0.64 13.09 -9.22
N ARG A 164 -1.42 12.71 -10.24
CA ARG A 164 -1.11 11.60 -11.13
C ARG A 164 0.30 11.75 -11.74
N GLN A 165 0.63 12.96 -12.18
CA GLN A 165 1.91 13.28 -12.81
C GLN A 165 3.09 13.11 -11.86
N GLU A 166 2.95 13.54 -10.60
CA GLU A 166 4.00 13.36 -9.58
C GLU A 166 4.19 11.90 -9.22
N ARG A 167 3.11 11.12 -9.14
CA ARG A 167 3.18 9.69 -8.85
C ARG A 167 3.91 8.92 -9.95
N VAL A 168 3.63 9.23 -11.20
CA VAL A 168 4.26 8.56 -12.36
C VAL A 168 5.76 8.85 -12.46
N LYS A 169 6.25 10.00 -11.96
CA LYS A 169 7.70 10.31 -11.97
C LYS A 169 8.55 9.33 -11.16
N GLU A 170 7.99 8.71 -10.15
CA GLU A 170 8.68 7.75 -9.29
C GLU A 170 8.69 6.32 -9.87
N ALA A 171 8.01 6.09 -11.00
CA ALA A 171 7.82 4.78 -11.57
C ALA A 171 9.00 4.32 -12.43
N ASP A 172 9.43 3.08 -12.22
CA ASP A 172 10.24 2.35 -13.20
C ASP A 172 9.34 1.68 -14.27
N TYR A 173 8.07 1.40 -13.91
CA TYR A 173 7.04 0.89 -14.81
C TYR A 173 5.68 1.52 -14.50
N VAL A 174 4.99 1.97 -15.52
CA VAL A 174 3.62 2.51 -15.40
C VAL A 174 2.66 1.52 -16.05
N LEU A 175 1.76 0.94 -15.25
CA LEU A 175 0.71 0.04 -15.71
C LEU A 175 -0.57 0.85 -15.94
N ASP A 176 -1.07 0.87 -17.17
CA ASP A 176 -2.36 1.50 -17.49
C ASP A 176 -3.53 0.59 -17.08
N ASN A 177 -4.36 1.08 -16.17
CA ASN A 177 -5.61 0.42 -15.79
C ASN A 177 -6.83 1.31 -16.10
N SER A 178 -6.85 1.90 -17.29
CA SER A 178 -8.00 2.68 -17.78
C SER A 178 -9.09 1.81 -18.41
N GLY A 179 -8.73 0.60 -18.86
CA GLY A 179 -9.59 -0.29 -19.61
C GLY A 179 -10.44 -1.26 -18.75
N ASP A 180 -10.95 -2.27 -19.42
CA ASP A 180 -11.71 -3.37 -18.83
C ASP A 180 -10.80 -4.43 -18.17
N ARG A 181 -11.43 -5.49 -17.63
CA ARG A 181 -10.72 -6.58 -16.97
C ARG A 181 -9.76 -7.32 -17.88
N ALA A 182 -10.14 -7.56 -19.14
CA ALA A 182 -9.30 -8.27 -20.10
C ALA A 182 -8.07 -7.42 -20.51
N ALA A 183 -8.24 -6.10 -20.61
CA ALA A 183 -7.12 -5.17 -20.80
C ALA A 183 -6.16 -5.22 -19.62
N LEU A 184 -6.67 -5.14 -18.39
CA LEU A 184 -5.85 -5.24 -17.18
C LEU A 184 -5.05 -6.54 -17.12
N GLU A 185 -5.64 -7.67 -17.51
CA GLU A 185 -4.96 -8.98 -17.50
C GLU A 185 -3.80 -9.03 -18.51
N ARG A 186 -3.91 -8.36 -19.66
CA ARG A 186 -2.81 -8.20 -20.63
C ARG A 186 -1.70 -7.31 -20.06
N GLU A 187 -2.06 -6.13 -19.56
CA GLU A 187 -1.10 -5.22 -18.93
C GLU A 187 -0.31 -5.89 -17.79
N VAL A 188 -0.98 -6.70 -16.95
CA VAL A 188 -0.31 -7.44 -15.87
C VAL A 188 0.55 -8.58 -16.42
N ALA A 189 0.21 -9.18 -17.56
CA ALA A 189 1.07 -10.18 -18.19
C ALA A 189 2.39 -9.54 -18.69
N GLU A 190 2.31 -8.39 -19.35
CA GLU A 190 3.49 -7.62 -19.81
C GLU A 190 4.34 -7.15 -18.62
N LEU A 191 3.69 -6.62 -17.58
CA LEU A 191 4.38 -6.27 -16.33
C LEU A 191 5.11 -7.46 -15.72
N TRP A 192 4.47 -8.64 -15.70
CA TRP A 192 5.08 -9.84 -15.13
C TRP A 192 6.35 -10.25 -15.88
N ASP A 193 6.30 -10.25 -17.21
CA ASP A 193 7.48 -10.58 -18.05
C ASP A 193 8.62 -9.58 -17.79
N TRP A 194 8.30 -8.29 -17.66
CA TRP A 194 9.27 -7.25 -17.30
C TRP A 194 9.86 -7.47 -15.90
N LEU A 195 9.05 -7.86 -14.91
CA LEU A 195 9.52 -8.15 -13.53
C LEU A 195 10.42 -9.39 -13.50
N VAL A 196 10.11 -10.42 -14.27
CA VAL A 196 10.96 -11.63 -14.39
C VAL A 196 12.33 -11.25 -14.97
N ALA A 197 12.36 -10.48 -16.05
CA ALA A 197 13.61 -10.00 -16.64
C ALA A 197 14.42 -9.15 -15.64
N ALA A 198 13.77 -8.21 -14.93
CA ALA A 198 14.41 -7.38 -13.92
C ALA A 198 14.95 -8.19 -12.72
N ARG A 199 14.27 -9.27 -12.32
CA ARG A 199 14.77 -10.20 -11.29
C ARG A 199 16.04 -10.92 -11.75
N ASP A 200 16.03 -11.41 -12.97
CA ASP A 200 17.15 -12.17 -13.52
C ASP A 200 18.40 -11.28 -13.71
N GLU A 201 18.20 -10.03 -14.15
CA GLU A 201 19.25 -9.00 -14.18
C GLU A 201 19.79 -8.69 -12.77
N HIS A 202 18.91 -8.50 -11.79
CA HIS A 202 19.31 -8.22 -10.41
C HIS A 202 20.18 -9.35 -9.83
N ARG A 203 19.82 -10.60 -10.09
CA ARG A 203 20.58 -11.79 -9.66
C ARG A 203 21.96 -11.89 -10.31
N ALA A 204 22.09 -11.46 -11.55
CA ALA A 204 23.37 -11.50 -12.25
C ALA A 204 24.39 -10.48 -11.71
N HIS A 205 23.92 -9.45 -10.95
CA HIS A 205 24.74 -8.36 -10.41
C HIS A 205 24.86 -8.39 -8.88
N ALA A 206 24.18 -9.30 -8.18
CA ALA A 206 24.24 -9.49 -6.73
C ALA A 206 25.28 -10.53 -6.34
#